data_57f141777116d7ec5f5ba8cc31ae7e65
#
_entry.id   57f141777116d7ec5f5ba8cc31ae7e65
#
_cell.length_a   1.000
_cell.length_b   1.000
_cell.length_c   1.000
_cell.angle_alpha   90.00
_cell.angle_beta   90.00
_cell.angle_gamma   90.00
#
_symmetry.space_group_name_H-M   'P 1'
#
loop_
_entity.id
_entity.type
_entity.pdbx_description
1 polymer ?
#
loop_
_entity_poly.entity_id
_entity_poly.type
_entity_poly.pdbx_seq_one_letter_code
_entity_poly.pdbx_strand_id
1 'polypeptide(L)'
;MQEGGDGGGVADEAWFCVRTQLKHEHIAAANLRSQSGLEVFNPRIRYRRSTRRGPVWFTESLFPSYIFARFNWREQLRLVYHTSGVATIVHFGFQWPTLPDAVVEELKLQVGQEELRVVEAEPQVGEEVQISGGAFHGLEGVVTRLMPSRMRVAILLEFLGRQTMVEVAMDEIVRLPQGEAFVKQRHTPKV
;
A
#
# COMPACT_ATOMS: atom_id res chain seq x y z
N MET A 1 -9.96 14.87 -50.08
CA MET A 1 -11.26 15.10 -49.46
C MET A 1 -11.54 13.94 -48.56
N GLN A 2 -11.34 14.12 -47.30
CA GLN A 2 -12.08 13.69 -46.12
C GLN A 2 -11.18 13.96 -44.95
N GLU A 3 -11.40 14.96 -44.37
CA GLU A 3 -11.84 15.42 -43.07
C GLU A 3 -12.25 14.27 -42.16
N GLY A 4 -11.79 14.32 -40.98
CA GLY A 4 -12.25 13.51 -39.88
C GLY A 4 -11.17 13.44 -38.82
N GLY A 5 -11.29 14.09 -37.85
CA GLY A 5 -12.08 14.38 -36.78
C GLY A 5 -11.27 15.07 -35.75
N ASP A 6 -11.65 16.26 -35.57
CA ASP A 6 -11.51 17.00 -34.36
C ASP A 6 -11.89 16.12 -33.16
N GLY A 7 -10.93 15.85 -32.32
CA GLY A 7 -11.09 15.28 -31.00
C GLY A 7 -10.79 16.35 -29.96
N GLY A 8 -11.83 17.04 -29.56
CA GLY A 8 -11.91 18.15 -28.63
C GLY A 8 -10.84 18.19 -27.56
N GLY A 9 -10.35 19.39 -27.32
CA GLY A 9 -9.53 19.79 -26.23
C GLY A 9 -10.19 19.48 -24.88
N VAL A 10 -9.85 18.33 -24.35
CA VAL A 10 -10.02 17.98 -22.94
C VAL A 10 -8.62 17.95 -22.38
N ALA A 11 -8.47 18.62 -21.27
CA ALA A 11 -7.21 18.77 -20.57
C ALA A 11 -6.30 17.55 -20.74
N ASP A 12 -5.20 17.74 -21.47
CA ASP A 12 -4.16 16.72 -21.72
C ASP A 12 -3.43 16.29 -20.42
N GLU A 13 -4.01 16.58 -19.26
CA GLU A 13 -3.50 16.21 -17.97
C GLU A 13 -4.00 14.84 -17.54
N ALA A 14 -3.08 13.97 -17.20
CA ALA A 14 -3.36 12.64 -16.73
C ALA A 14 -2.41 12.24 -15.59
N TRP A 15 -2.80 11.25 -14.81
CA TRP A 15 -1.94 10.65 -13.80
C TRP A 15 -0.93 9.69 -14.43
N PHE A 16 0.33 9.88 -14.09
CA PHE A 16 1.43 9.01 -14.50
C PHE A 16 2.11 8.42 -13.28
N CYS A 17 2.64 7.21 -13.44
CA CYS A 17 3.51 6.61 -12.45
C CYS A 17 4.94 7.10 -12.68
N VAL A 18 5.51 7.75 -11.67
CA VAL A 18 6.87 8.29 -11.68
C VAL A 18 7.75 7.43 -10.81
N ARG A 19 8.78 6.84 -11.39
CA ARG A 19 9.81 6.13 -10.66
C ARG A 19 10.81 7.11 -10.08
N THR A 20 11.06 7.01 -8.79
CA THR A 20 12.03 7.84 -8.08
C THR A 20 13.36 7.11 -7.89
N GLN A 21 14.40 7.84 -7.53
CA GLN A 21 15.60 7.25 -6.96
C GLN A 21 15.24 6.56 -5.63
N LEU A 22 16.03 5.57 -5.25
CA LEU A 22 15.76 4.78 -4.06
C LEU A 22 15.67 5.66 -2.80
N LYS A 23 14.56 5.57 -2.07
CA LYS A 23 14.25 6.37 -0.87
C LYS A 23 14.18 7.89 -1.10
N HIS A 24 14.01 8.33 -2.34
CA HIS A 24 13.84 9.74 -2.69
C HIS A 24 12.39 10.12 -3.04
N GLU A 25 11.42 9.28 -2.73
CA GLU A 25 10.01 9.51 -3.04
C GLU A 25 9.52 10.86 -2.49
N HIS A 26 9.85 11.16 -1.24
CA HIS A 26 9.49 12.42 -0.59
C HIS A 26 10.20 13.63 -1.19
N ILE A 27 11.46 13.47 -1.65
CA ILE A 27 12.23 14.53 -2.31
C ILE A 27 11.63 14.83 -3.68
N ALA A 28 11.39 13.78 -4.48
CA ALA A 28 10.78 13.93 -5.80
C ALA A 28 9.38 14.57 -5.70
N ALA A 29 8.56 14.09 -4.77
CA ALA A 29 7.23 14.65 -4.56
C ALA A 29 7.27 16.13 -4.15
N ALA A 30 8.13 16.50 -3.21
CA ALA A 30 8.31 17.88 -2.78
C ALA A 30 8.77 18.79 -3.93
N ASN A 31 9.74 18.33 -4.72
CA ASN A 31 10.27 19.11 -5.85
C ASN A 31 9.23 19.29 -6.96
N LEU A 32 8.50 18.25 -7.31
CA LEU A 32 7.43 18.33 -8.32
C LEU A 32 6.31 19.29 -7.88
N ARG A 33 5.93 19.27 -6.60
CA ARG A 33 4.92 20.20 -6.06
C ARG A 33 5.41 21.63 -6.05
N SER A 34 6.62 21.88 -5.55
CA SER A 34 7.14 23.22 -5.33
C SER A 34 7.64 23.91 -6.59
N GLN A 35 8.34 23.18 -7.46
CA GLN A 35 8.97 23.76 -8.65
C GLN A 35 8.02 23.83 -9.85
N SER A 36 7.06 22.93 -9.91
CA SER A 36 6.23 22.75 -11.10
C SER A 36 4.74 22.95 -10.83
N GLY A 37 4.34 23.11 -9.55
CA GLY A 37 2.93 23.26 -9.17
C GLY A 37 2.07 22.03 -9.51
N LEU A 38 2.71 20.88 -9.72
CA LEU A 38 2.00 19.67 -10.13
C LEU A 38 1.26 19.03 -8.95
N GLU A 39 0.11 18.43 -9.25
CA GLU A 39 -0.56 17.55 -8.32
C GLU A 39 0.23 16.24 -8.21
N VAL A 40 0.68 15.91 -7.00
CA VAL A 40 1.49 14.72 -6.73
C VAL A 40 0.88 13.93 -5.59
N PHE A 41 0.77 12.63 -5.76
CA PHE A 41 0.32 11.69 -4.75
C PHE A 41 1.46 10.74 -4.38
N ASN A 42 1.92 10.83 -3.14
CA ASN A 42 2.98 10.01 -2.56
C ASN A 42 2.45 9.29 -1.33
N PRO A 43 1.68 8.22 -1.49
CA PRO A 43 1.09 7.52 -0.36
C PRO A 43 2.14 6.84 0.49
N ARG A 44 2.01 7.02 1.79
CA ARG A 44 2.91 6.47 2.81
C ARG A 44 2.13 5.62 3.79
N ILE A 45 2.82 4.68 4.37
CA ILE A 45 2.32 3.87 5.47
C ILE A 45 3.17 4.14 6.71
N ARG A 46 2.53 4.34 7.84
CA ARG A 46 3.17 4.44 9.15
C ARG A 46 2.73 3.27 10.00
N TYR A 47 3.69 2.52 10.47
CA TYR A 47 3.44 1.34 11.27
C TYR A 47 4.45 1.24 12.43
N ARG A 48 4.07 0.49 13.44
CA ARG A 48 4.90 0.27 14.61
C ARG A 48 5.66 -1.04 14.45
N ARG A 49 6.97 -1.00 14.64
CA ARG A 49 7.81 -2.18 14.59
C ARG A 49 8.56 -2.35 15.89
N SER A 50 8.58 -3.56 16.41
CA SER A 50 9.37 -3.91 17.57
C SER A 50 10.86 -3.90 17.25
N THR A 51 11.65 -3.29 18.12
CA THR A 51 13.10 -3.33 18.06
C THR A 51 13.67 -3.79 19.40
N ARG A 52 14.96 -4.10 19.45
CA ARG A 52 15.62 -4.48 20.70
C ARG A 52 15.52 -3.39 21.79
N ARG A 53 15.26 -2.13 21.41
CA ARG A 53 15.11 -0.97 22.31
C ARG A 53 13.64 -0.61 22.58
N GLY A 54 12.70 -1.45 22.17
CA GLY A 54 11.27 -1.23 22.24
C GLY A 54 10.64 -0.88 20.89
N PRO A 55 9.32 -0.67 20.87
CA PRO A 55 8.59 -0.39 19.64
C PRO A 55 8.90 1.02 19.12
N VAL A 56 9.18 1.11 17.83
CA VAL A 56 9.48 2.35 17.12
C VAL A 56 8.53 2.49 15.94
N TRP A 57 8.09 3.73 15.67
CA TRP A 57 7.31 4.05 14.50
C TRP A 57 8.20 4.17 13.28
N PHE A 58 7.80 3.48 12.21
CA PHE A 58 8.40 3.58 10.88
C PHE A 58 7.39 4.21 9.93
N THR A 59 7.89 5.04 9.04
CA THR A 59 7.11 5.61 7.94
C THR A 59 7.85 5.29 6.65
N GLU A 60 7.17 4.60 5.75
CA GLU A 60 7.72 4.17 4.46
C GLU A 60 6.75 4.53 3.35
N SER A 61 7.24 4.60 2.11
CA SER A 61 6.38 4.73 0.95
C SER A 61 5.53 3.47 0.78
N LEU A 62 4.24 3.63 0.50
CA LEU A 62 3.34 2.52 0.19
C LEU A 62 3.78 1.81 -1.11
N PHE A 63 4.36 2.57 -2.05
CA PHE A 63 4.95 2.06 -3.29
C PHE A 63 6.43 2.43 -3.34
N PRO A 64 7.35 1.60 -2.81
CA PRO A 64 8.77 1.93 -2.76
C PRO A 64 9.32 2.27 -4.15
N SER A 65 9.98 3.41 -4.25
CA SER A 65 10.52 4.01 -5.47
C SER A 65 9.48 4.47 -6.51
N TYR A 66 8.21 4.61 -6.14
CA TYR A 66 7.18 5.12 -7.03
C TYR A 66 6.30 6.17 -6.35
N ILE A 67 5.95 7.20 -7.13
CA ILE A 67 4.95 8.22 -6.80
C ILE A 67 4.04 8.42 -8.00
N PHE A 68 2.93 9.10 -7.80
CA PHE A 68 2.00 9.44 -8.88
C PHE A 68 1.98 10.94 -9.05
N ALA A 69 2.03 11.40 -10.30
CA ALA A 69 1.97 12.81 -10.62
C ALA A 69 1.00 13.05 -11.77
N ARG A 70 0.19 14.10 -11.66
CA ARG A 70 -0.74 14.53 -12.68
C ARG A 70 -0.13 15.69 -13.46
N PHE A 71 0.01 15.53 -14.75
CA PHE A 71 0.61 16.55 -15.60
C PHE A 71 0.24 16.37 -17.07
N ASN A 72 0.42 17.45 -17.85
CA ASN A 72 0.36 17.38 -19.30
C ASN A 72 1.67 16.80 -19.85
N TRP A 73 1.61 15.59 -20.40
CA TRP A 73 2.80 14.89 -20.85
C TRP A 73 3.51 15.59 -22.00
N ARG A 74 2.80 16.32 -22.87
CA ARG A 74 3.40 17.02 -24.02
C ARG A 74 4.22 18.21 -23.58
N GLU A 75 3.78 18.91 -22.57
CA GLU A 75 4.39 20.15 -22.10
C GLU A 75 5.38 19.91 -20.96
N GLN A 76 5.04 19.00 -20.05
CA GLN A 76 5.71 18.88 -18.75
C GLN A 76 6.57 17.61 -18.62
N LEU A 77 6.58 16.69 -19.62
CA LEU A 77 7.37 15.47 -19.57
C LEU A 77 8.84 15.73 -19.23
N ARG A 78 9.47 16.70 -19.92
CA ARG A 78 10.89 17.02 -19.70
C ARG A 78 11.13 17.60 -18.31
N LEU A 79 10.23 18.43 -17.85
CA LEU A 79 10.28 19.04 -16.52
C LEU A 79 10.24 17.94 -15.44
N VAL A 80 9.27 17.03 -15.52
CA VAL A 80 9.13 15.92 -14.58
C VAL A 80 10.36 15.01 -14.63
N TYR A 81 10.82 14.67 -15.83
CA TYR A 81 11.96 13.78 -16.01
C TYR A 81 13.26 14.32 -15.40
N HIS A 82 13.48 15.63 -15.46
CA HIS A 82 14.69 16.27 -14.94
C HIS A 82 14.55 16.78 -13.49
N THR A 83 13.40 16.54 -12.85
CA THR A 83 13.23 16.93 -11.46
C THR A 83 14.10 16.08 -10.54
N SER A 84 14.77 16.74 -9.61
CA SER A 84 15.64 16.06 -8.62
C SER A 84 14.84 15.04 -7.80
N GLY A 85 15.37 13.83 -7.68
CA GLY A 85 14.74 12.70 -7.03
C GLY A 85 13.96 11.79 -7.98
N VAL A 86 13.62 12.25 -9.18
CA VAL A 86 13.02 11.43 -10.23
C VAL A 86 14.12 10.60 -10.91
N ALA A 87 13.84 9.32 -11.15
CA ALA A 87 14.69 8.43 -11.93
C ALA A 87 14.19 8.31 -13.37
N THR A 88 12.88 8.12 -13.54
CA THR A 88 12.20 8.06 -14.82
C THR A 88 10.69 8.14 -14.65
N ILE A 89 9.96 8.31 -15.73
CA ILE A 89 8.50 8.11 -15.78
C ILE A 89 8.27 6.72 -16.35
N VAL A 90 7.35 5.96 -15.77
CA VAL A 90 7.07 4.58 -16.21
C VAL A 90 6.54 4.60 -17.65
N HIS A 91 7.18 3.82 -18.51
CA HIS A 91 6.79 3.67 -19.90
C HIS A 91 7.09 2.26 -20.43
N PHE A 92 6.39 1.83 -21.47
CA PHE A 92 6.60 0.58 -22.16
C PHE A 92 6.89 0.88 -23.65
N GLY A 93 8.16 0.84 -24.01
CA GLY A 93 8.60 1.32 -25.33
C GLY A 93 8.24 2.81 -25.51
N PHE A 94 7.39 3.12 -26.47
CA PHE A 94 6.91 4.49 -26.75
C PHE A 94 5.56 4.82 -26.09
N GLN A 95 5.01 3.92 -25.27
CA GLN A 95 3.73 4.12 -24.60
C GLN A 95 3.93 4.55 -23.16
N TRP A 96 3.25 5.61 -22.77
CA TRP A 96 3.24 6.19 -21.43
C TRP A 96 1.87 5.90 -20.79
N PRO A 97 1.76 4.81 -20.01
CA PRO A 97 0.48 4.44 -19.42
C PRO A 97 0.04 5.48 -18.39
N THR A 98 -1.23 5.80 -18.43
CA THR A 98 -1.89 6.68 -17.47
C THR A 98 -2.72 5.88 -16.49
N LEU A 99 -2.90 6.43 -15.29
CA LEU A 99 -3.83 5.87 -14.32
C LEU A 99 -5.16 6.64 -14.42
N PRO A 100 -6.29 5.93 -14.40
CA PRO A 100 -7.60 6.56 -14.29
C PRO A 100 -7.72 7.37 -12.99
N ASP A 101 -8.37 8.54 -13.06
CA ASP A 101 -8.62 9.38 -11.87
C ASP A 101 -9.31 8.58 -10.75
N ALA A 102 -10.27 7.72 -11.09
CA ALA A 102 -10.99 6.89 -10.13
C ALA A 102 -10.06 5.99 -9.29
N VAL A 103 -9.01 5.43 -9.90
CA VAL A 103 -8.04 4.59 -9.18
C VAL A 103 -7.23 5.40 -8.19
N VAL A 104 -6.80 6.60 -8.59
CA VAL A 104 -6.02 7.48 -7.71
C VAL A 104 -6.90 8.00 -6.57
N GLU A 105 -8.14 8.36 -6.84
CA GLU A 105 -9.09 8.81 -5.82
C GLU A 105 -9.43 7.68 -4.82
N GLU A 106 -9.60 6.46 -5.28
CA GLU A 106 -9.78 5.31 -4.40
C GLU A 106 -8.56 5.11 -3.48
N LEU A 107 -7.36 5.19 -4.02
CA LEU A 107 -6.13 5.12 -3.22
C LEU A 107 -6.04 6.28 -2.21
N LYS A 108 -6.41 7.50 -2.59
CA LYS A 108 -6.45 8.66 -1.69
C LYS A 108 -7.44 8.43 -0.54
N LEU A 109 -8.60 7.86 -0.81
CA LEU A 109 -9.59 7.52 0.22
C LEU A 109 -9.04 6.49 1.22
N GLN A 110 -8.30 5.49 0.75
CA GLN A 110 -7.72 4.47 1.62
C GLN A 110 -6.57 4.98 2.49
N VAL A 111 -5.81 5.95 1.99
CA VAL A 111 -4.63 6.50 2.67
C VAL A 111 -4.98 7.70 3.55
N GLY A 112 -6.05 8.42 3.22
CA GLY A 112 -6.48 9.65 3.88
C GLY A 112 -5.81 10.91 3.32
N GLN A 113 -6.32 12.07 3.75
CA GLN A 113 -5.91 13.39 3.21
C GLN A 113 -4.44 13.73 3.41
N GLU A 114 -3.79 13.17 4.43
CA GLU A 114 -2.37 13.41 4.70
C GLU A 114 -1.42 12.50 3.90
N GLU A 115 -1.95 11.75 2.95
CA GLU A 115 -1.18 10.72 2.22
C GLU A 115 -0.45 9.73 3.16
N LEU A 116 -0.97 9.56 4.38
CA LEU A 116 -0.35 8.75 5.42
C LEU A 116 -1.36 7.81 6.05
N ARG A 117 -1.30 6.54 5.68
CA ARG A 117 -2.05 5.50 6.36
C ARG A 117 -1.34 5.10 7.63
N VAL A 118 -1.92 5.39 8.77
CA VAL A 118 -1.42 4.88 10.05
C VAL A 118 -2.02 3.50 10.28
N VAL A 119 -1.17 2.49 10.34
CA VAL A 119 -1.55 1.15 10.78
C VAL A 119 -1.23 1.08 12.26
N GLU A 120 -2.24 1.29 13.08
CA GLU A 120 -2.15 1.00 14.51
C GLU A 120 -2.15 -0.51 14.69
N ALA A 121 -0.96 -1.07 14.63
CA ALA A 121 -0.79 -2.50 14.55
C ALA A 121 -0.52 -3.11 15.93
N GLU A 122 -1.38 -2.86 16.91
CA GLU A 122 -1.53 -3.83 17.97
C GLU A 122 -2.77 -4.68 17.61
N PRO A 123 -2.59 -5.98 17.38
CA PRO A 123 -3.72 -6.87 17.15
C PRO A 123 -4.63 -6.83 18.36
N GLN A 124 -5.93 -6.96 18.16
CA GLN A 124 -6.90 -7.04 19.25
C GLN A 124 -7.30 -8.48 19.51
N VAL A 125 -7.65 -8.79 20.75
CA VAL A 125 -8.23 -10.11 21.08
C VAL A 125 -9.54 -10.28 20.31
N GLY A 126 -9.68 -11.43 19.65
CA GLY A 126 -10.80 -11.73 18.76
C GLY A 126 -10.57 -11.37 17.29
N GLU A 127 -9.45 -10.76 16.96
CA GLU A 127 -9.13 -10.38 15.60
C GLU A 127 -8.56 -11.56 14.80
N GLU A 128 -8.99 -11.70 13.54
CA GLU A 128 -8.42 -12.65 12.60
C GLU A 128 -7.11 -12.11 12.00
N VAL A 129 -6.08 -12.95 12.05
CA VAL A 129 -4.74 -12.62 11.58
C VAL A 129 -4.15 -13.76 10.79
N GLN A 130 -3.26 -13.45 9.85
CA GLN A 130 -2.43 -14.43 9.16
C GLN A 130 -1.00 -14.36 9.71
N ILE A 131 -0.40 -15.51 9.92
CA ILE A 131 1.00 -15.59 10.37
C ILE A 131 1.90 -15.42 9.15
N SER A 132 2.78 -14.40 9.20
CA SER A 132 3.68 -14.03 8.10
C SER A 132 5.11 -14.52 8.27
N GLY A 133 5.41 -15.22 9.37
CA GLY A 133 6.76 -15.72 9.66
C GLY A 133 6.79 -17.01 10.47
N GLY A 134 7.98 -17.60 10.60
CA GLY A 134 8.19 -18.77 11.43
C GLY A 134 7.57 -20.09 10.90
N ALA A 135 7.45 -21.06 11.80
CA ALA A 135 7.00 -22.41 11.47
C ALA A 135 5.51 -22.50 11.06
N PHE A 136 4.72 -21.47 11.37
CA PHE A 136 3.29 -21.41 11.09
C PHE A 136 2.95 -20.40 9.98
N HIS A 137 3.94 -20.03 9.17
CA HIS A 137 3.77 -19.08 8.06
C HIS A 137 2.61 -19.49 7.14
N GLY A 138 1.76 -18.52 6.80
CA GLY A 138 0.61 -18.69 5.91
C GLY A 138 -0.65 -19.21 6.58
N LEU A 139 -0.59 -19.65 7.85
CA LEU A 139 -1.78 -20.08 8.59
C LEU A 139 -2.54 -18.87 9.13
N GLU A 140 -3.85 -19.00 9.17
CA GLU A 140 -4.78 -18.02 9.72
C GLU A 140 -5.30 -18.47 11.08
N GLY A 141 -5.58 -17.51 11.94
CA GLY A 141 -6.12 -17.80 13.25
C GLY A 141 -6.67 -16.55 13.94
N VAL A 142 -7.22 -16.75 15.12
CA VAL A 142 -7.82 -15.70 15.93
C VAL A 142 -6.91 -15.36 17.10
N VAL A 143 -6.66 -14.08 17.33
CA VAL A 143 -5.90 -13.59 18.49
C VAL A 143 -6.69 -13.87 19.77
N THR A 144 -6.09 -14.63 20.67
CA THR A 144 -6.74 -14.97 21.96
C THR A 144 -6.15 -14.18 23.13
N ARG A 145 -4.88 -13.81 23.05
CA ARG A 145 -4.20 -13.07 24.13
C ARG A 145 -3.01 -12.28 23.59
N LEU A 146 -2.86 -11.06 24.10
CA LEU A 146 -1.71 -10.22 23.87
C LEU A 146 -0.71 -10.34 25.02
N MET A 147 0.55 -10.36 24.70
CA MET A 147 1.67 -10.36 25.66
C MET A 147 2.65 -9.23 25.32
N PRO A 148 2.27 -7.95 25.57
CA PRO A 148 3.04 -6.79 25.11
C PRO A 148 4.48 -6.77 25.66
N SER A 149 4.68 -7.17 26.91
CA SER A 149 6.00 -7.20 27.54
C SER A 149 6.96 -8.20 26.89
N ARG A 150 6.44 -9.19 26.19
CA ARG A 150 7.21 -10.20 25.45
C ARG A 150 7.19 -9.96 23.93
N MET A 151 6.46 -8.95 23.50
CA MET A 151 6.21 -8.69 22.08
C MET A 151 5.65 -9.93 21.33
N ARG A 152 4.78 -10.69 21.99
CA ARG A 152 4.17 -11.91 21.48
C ARG A 152 2.65 -11.85 21.57
N VAL A 153 2.03 -12.67 20.76
CA VAL A 153 0.59 -12.83 20.71
C VAL A 153 0.26 -14.34 20.67
N ALA A 154 -0.74 -14.75 21.43
CA ALA A 154 -1.29 -16.10 21.36
C ALA A 154 -2.42 -16.11 20.32
N ILE A 155 -2.33 -17.02 19.37
CA ILE A 155 -3.26 -17.20 18.26
C ILE A 155 -3.83 -18.61 18.35
N LEU A 156 -5.16 -18.72 18.28
CA LEU A 156 -5.86 -19.99 18.11
C LEU A 156 -6.02 -20.22 16.60
N LEU A 157 -5.42 -21.27 16.09
CA LEU A 157 -5.51 -21.66 14.69
C LEU A 157 -5.93 -23.13 14.56
N GLU A 158 -6.42 -23.49 13.39
CA GLU A 158 -6.67 -24.89 13.04
C GLU A 158 -5.43 -25.47 12.35
N PHE A 159 -4.84 -26.48 12.99
CA PHE A 159 -3.70 -27.19 12.46
C PHE A 159 -3.94 -28.69 12.47
N LEU A 160 -3.88 -29.32 11.30
CA LEU A 160 -4.12 -30.76 11.11
C LEU A 160 -5.46 -31.25 11.71
N GLY A 161 -6.53 -30.45 11.51
CA GLY A 161 -7.88 -30.75 12.00
C GLY A 161 -8.07 -30.57 13.51
N ARG A 162 -7.14 -29.90 14.20
CA ARG A 162 -7.23 -29.60 15.62
C ARG A 162 -7.02 -28.11 15.88
N GLN A 163 -7.79 -27.59 16.82
CA GLN A 163 -7.55 -26.25 17.32
C GLN A 163 -6.29 -26.24 18.19
N THR A 164 -5.33 -25.45 17.80
CA THR A 164 -4.01 -25.36 18.43
C THR A 164 -3.72 -23.91 18.78
N MET A 165 -3.29 -23.67 20.01
CA MET A 165 -2.84 -22.35 20.45
C MET A 165 -1.33 -22.24 20.23
N VAL A 166 -0.92 -21.22 19.51
CA VAL A 166 0.49 -20.94 19.25
C VAL A 166 0.84 -19.53 19.71
N GLU A 167 2.06 -19.35 20.16
CA GLU A 167 2.60 -18.02 20.47
C GLU A 167 3.56 -17.62 19.37
N VAL A 168 3.28 -16.48 18.71
CA VAL A 168 4.11 -15.90 17.65
C VAL A 168 4.55 -14.49 18.03
N ALA A 169 5.59 -14.00 17.39
CA ALA A 169 6.01 -12.61 17.58
C ALA A 169 4.99 -11.65 16.95
N MET A 170 4.79 -10.49 17.55
CA MET A 170 3.81 -9.50 17.06
C MET A 170 4.13 -8.97 15.66
N ASP A 171 5.39 -8.99 15.27
CA ASP A 171 5.85 -8.58 13.94
C ASP A 171 5.74 -9.68 12.88
N GLU A 172 5.40 -10.91 13.30
CA GLU A 172 5.15 -12.06 12.42
C GLU A 172 3.66 -12.26 12.09
N ILE A 173 2.80 -11.28 12.34
CA ILE A 173 1.38 -11.37 12.02
C ILE A 173 0.94 -10.22 11.12
N VAL A 174 0.01 -10.53 10.22
CA VAL A 174 -0.67 -9.57 9.35
C VAL A 174 -2.15 -9.63 9.64
N ARG A 175 -2.76 -8.47 9.88
CA ARG A 175 -4.21 -8.36 10.06
C ARG A 175 -4.91 -8.66 8.75
N LEU A 176 -5.90 -9.50 8.81
CA LEU A 176 -6.80 -9.68 7.68
C LEU A 176 -7.77 -8.50 7.62
N PRO A 177 -8.04 -7.93 6.42
CA PRO A 177 -9.01 -6.87 6.31
C PRO A 177 -10.37 -7.38 6.83
N GLN A 178 -10.98 -6.66 7.76
CA GLN A 178 -12.35 -6.91 8.18
C GLN A 178 -13.28 -6.48 7.03
N GLY A 179 -13.53 -7.39 6.12
CA GLY A 179 -14.46 -7.19 5.02
C GLY A 179 -15.25 -8.46 4.80
N GLU A 180 -16.55 -8.38 5.07
CA GLU A 180 -17.61 -9.33 4.74
C GLU A 180 -17.31 -10.79 5.11
N ALA A 181 -17.99 -11.24 6.17
CA ALA A 181 -18.01 -12.63 6.57
C ALA A 181 -18.14 -13.54 5.35
N PHE A 182 -17.04 -14.14 4.92
CA PHE A 182 -17.10 -15.31 4.06
C PHE A 182 -17.85 -16.39 4.87
N VAL A 183 -19.12 -16.51 4.56
CA VAL A 183 -19.92 -17.66 4.99
C VAL A 183 -19.27 -18.89 4.36
N LYS A 184 -18.35 -19.50 5.09
CA LYS A 184 -17.86 -20.84 4.75
C LYS A 184 -19.08 -21.76 4.76
N GLN A 185 -19.58 -22.11 3.58
CA GLN A 185 -20.52 -23.20 3.40
C GLN A 185 -19.89 -24.44 4.04
N ARG A 186 -20.43 -24.81 5.18
CA ARG A 186 -20.13 -26.11 5.80
C ARG A 186 -20.57 -27.18 4.82
N HIS A 187 -19.63 -27.80 4.18
CA HIS A 187 -19.86 -29.01 3.41
C HIS A 187 -20.16 -30.10 4.43
N THR A 188 -21.45 -30.38 4.62
CA THR A 188 -21.91 -31.55 5.38
C THR A 188 -21.76 -32.75 4.45
N PRO A 189 -20.94 -33.75 4.78
CA PRO A 189 -20.97 -34.99 4.02
C PRO A 189 -22.31 -35.69 4.29
N LYS A 190 -23.06 -35.92 3.23
CA LYS A 190 -24.20 -36.86 3.30
C LYS A 190 -23.66 -38.26 3.45
N VAL A 191 -24.15 -38.92 4.51
CA VAL A 191 -24.09 -40.37 4.72
C VAL A 191 -24.82 -41.12 3.58
#